data_a3229330284e3c072a5f7d734bebbbc3
#
_entry.id   a3229330284e3c072a5f7d734bebbbc3
#
_cell.length_a   1.000
_cell.length_b   1.000
_cell.length_c   1.000
_cell.angle_alpha   90.00
_cell.angle_beta   90.00
_cell.angle_gamma   90.00
#
_symmetry.space_group_name_H-M   'P 1'
#
loop_
_entity.id
_entity.type
_entity.pdbx_description
1 polymer ?
#
loop_
_entity_poly.entity_id
_entity_poly.type
_entity_poly.pdbx_seq_one_letter_code
_entity_poly.pdbx_strand_id
1 'polypeptide(L)'
;MSTHAKALRQAASEIKLHTLSHLGRYLEEFERNATANGMVVHWASDAREMNRIVLDILRRHGGRTLIKSKSMLSEECGLAPFLAGQGIDAVESDLGERIMQLMHRPPSHIVLPAIHVRREEVGELFE
;
A
#
# COMPACT_ATOMS: atom_id res chain seq x y z
N MET A 1 6.91 -32.26 -12.15
CA MET A 1 7.39 -30.86 -12.24
C MET A 1 8.68 -30.85 -13.04
N SER A 2 8.79 -30.04 -14.10
CA SER A 2 9.98 -30.06 -14.97
C SER A 2 11.22 -29.55 -14.23
N THR A 3 12.40 -30.06 -14.60
CA THR A 3 13.70 -29.65 -14.06
C THR A 3 13.93 -28.13 -14.20
N HIS A 4 13.43 -27.55 -15.30
CA HIS A 4 13.49 -26.11 -15.56
C HIS A 4 12.70 -25.29 -14.53
N ALA A 5 11.48 -25.71 -14.15
CA ALA A 5 10.68 -25.02 -13.15
C ALA A 5 11.35 -25.04 -11.74
N LYS A 6 12.05 -26.11 -11.41
CA LYS A 6 12.83 -26.18 -10.16
C LYS A 6 14.01 -25.20 -10.17
N ALA A 7 14.73 -25.12 -11.28
CA ALA A 7 15.86 -24.20 -11.43
C ALA A 7 15.42 -22.73 -11.32
N LEU A 8 14.29 -22.34 -11.93
CA LEU A 8 13.74 -21.00 -11.81
C LEU A 8 13.32 -20.64 -10.38
N ARG A 9 12.69 -21.57 -9.67
CA ARG A 9 12.35 -21.36 -8.25
C ARG A 9 13.59 -21.19 -7.38
N GLN A 10 14.61 -21.99 -7.62
CA GLN A 10 15.86 -21.90 -6.88
C GLN A 10 16.51 -20.54 -7.13
N ALA A 11 16.64 -20.10 -8.38
CA ALA A 11 17.16 -18.79 -8.74
C ALA A 11 16.38 -17.64 -8.08
N ALA A 12 15.05 -17.71 -8.09
CA ALA A 12 14.20 -16.72 -7.41
C ALA A 12 14.42 -16.69 -5.89
N SER A 13 14.59 -17.85 -5.27
CA SER A 13 14.90 -17.97 -3.84
C SER A 13 16.27 -17.35 -3.51
N GLU A 14 17.28 -17.61 -4.32
CA GLU A 14 18.64 -17.06 -4.16
C GLU A 14 18.66 -15.55 -4.29
N ILE A 15 17.92 -14.98 -5.27
CA ILE A 15 17.76 -13.51 -5.42
C ILE A 15 17.14 -12.89 -4.16
N LYS A 16 16.06 -13.49 -3.65
CA LYS A 16 15.43 -13.00 -2.41
C LYS A 16 16.35 -13.07 -1.21
N LEU A 17 17.03 -14.20 -1.05
CA LEU A 17 17.99 -14.40 0.05
C LEU A 17 19.11 -13.37 -0.01
N HIS A 18 19.69 -13.16 -1.19
CA HIS A 18 20.72 -12.15 -1.40
C HIS A 18 20.21 -10.75 -1.04
N THR A 19 19.02 -10.37 -1.54
CA THR A 19 18.44 -9.05 -1.26
C THR A 19 18.20 -8.84 0.23
N LEU A 20 17.62 -9.82 0.92
CA LEU A 20 17.35 -9.72 2.35
C LEU A 20 18.63 -9.69 3.18
N SER A 21 19.65 -10.46 2.78
CA SER A 21 20.96 -10.47 3.46
C SER A 21 21.73 -9.15 3.34
N HIS A 22 21.38 -8.32 2.36
CA HIS A 22 22.01 -7.02 2.09
C HIS A 22 21.00 -5.86 2.15
N LEU A 23 19.87 -6.06 2.80
CA LEU A 23 18.74 -5.11 2.78
C LEU A 23 19.15 -3.71 3.23
N GLY A 24 19.90 -3.60 4.32
CA GLY A 24 20.39 -2.30 4.82
C GLY A 24 21.14 -1.51 3.75
N ARG A 25 22.10 -2.16 3.07
CA ARG A 25 22.86 -1.54 1.98
C ARG A 25 21.96 -1.06 0.84
N TYR A 26 20.96 -1.86 0.44
CA TYR A 26 20.04 -1.49 -0.62
C TYR A 26 19.12 -0.33 -0.22
N LEU A 27 18.70 -0.27 1.03
CA LEU A 27 17.90 0.84 1.55
C LEU A 27 18.71 2.15 1.61
N GLU A 28 19.95 2.12 2.04
CA GLU A 28 20.85 3.28 2.03
C GLU A 28 21.13 3.76 0.58
N GLU A 29 21.31 2.83 -0.35
CA GLU A 29 21.48 3.15 -1.77
C GLU A 29 20.21 3.76 -2.36
N PHE A 30 19.05 3.21 -2.02
CA PHE A 30 17.75 3.76 -2.42
C PHE A 30 17.57 5.19 -1.91
N GLU A 31 17.78 5.43 -0.62
CA GLU A 31 17.63 6.76 -0.02
C GLU A 31 18.55 7.77 -0.68
N ARG A 32 19.82 7.44 -0.87
CA ARG A 32 20.80 8.31 -1.54
C ARG A 32 20.35 8.67 -2.97
N ASN A 33 19.94 7.68 -3.75
CA ASN A 33 19.52 7.87 -5.14
C ASN A 33 18.20 8.63 -5.24
N ALA A 34 17.23 8.31 -4.39
CA ALA A 34 15.95 9.02 -4.31
C ALA A 34 16.15 10.50 -3.95
N THR A 35 16.96 10.77 -2.93
CA THR A 35 17.26 12.14 -2.50
C THR A 35 18.01 12.91 -3.58
N ALA A 36 18.96 12.29 -4.28
CA ALA A 36 19.66 12.92 -5.41
C ALA A 36 18.71 13.30 -6.57
N ASN A 37 17.58 12.60 -6.70
CA ASN A 37 16.51 12.89 -7.67
C ASN A 37 15.42 13.83 -7.11
N GLY A 38 15.66 14.49 -5.97
CA GLY A 38 14.75 15.47 -5.38
C GLY A 38 13.59 14.87 -4.58
N MET A 39 13.62 13.58 -4.27
CA MET A 39 12.63 12.93 -3.42
C MET A 39 12.96 13.14 -1.94
N VAL A 40 11.93 13.20 -1.11
CA VAL A 40 12.07 13.17 0.36
C VAL A 40 11.74 11.76 0.82
N VAL A 41 12.71 11.08 1.41
CA VAL A 41 12.54 9.74 1.98
C VAL A 41 12.24 9.86 3.46
N HIS A 42 11.21 9.17 3.92
CA HIS A 42 10.84 9.11 5.33
C HIS A 42 10.97 7.67 5.83
N TRP A 43 11.55 7.52 7.00
CA TRP A 43 11.66 6.25 7.70
C TRP A 43 10.67 6.23 8.87
N ALA A 44 9.99 5.11 9.04
CA ALA A 44 9.08 4.88 10.15
C ALA A 44 9.41 3.54 10.81
N SER A 45 9.51 3.53 12.12
CA SER A 45 9.81 2.33 12.92
C SER A 45 8.57 1.48 13.19
N ASP A 46 7.40 2.10 13.13
CA ASP A 46 6.11 1.44 13.38
C ASP A 46 4.95 2.12 12.62
N ALA A 47 3.77 1.49 12.69
CA ALA A 47 2.55 1.98 12.06
C ALA A 47 2.12 3.37 12.56
N ARG A 48 2.34 3.66 13.85
CA ARG A 48 1.99 4.96 14.45
C ARG A 48 2.84 6.08 13.88
N GLU A 49 4.13 5.83 13.77
CA GLU A 49 5.06 6.79 13.20
C GLU A 49 4.78 7.04 11.71
N MET A 50 4.55 5.96 10.93
CA MET A 50 4.18 6.07 9.53
C MET A 50 2.90 6.92 9.35
N ASN A 51 1.85 6.62 10.11
CA ASN A 51 0.59 7.36 10.04
C ASN A 51 0.77 8.84 10.40
N ARG A 52 1.60 9.16 11.39
CA ARG A 52 1.91 10.53 11.79
C ARG A 52 2.67 11.27 10.70
N ILE A 53 3.67 10.65 10.08
CA ILE A 53 4.42 11.23 8.96
C ILE A 53 3.48 11.60 7.82
N VAL A 54 2.60 10.68 7.42
CA VAL A 54 1.60 10.94 6.36
C VAL A 54 0.68 12.10 6.73
N LEU A 55 0.18 12.13 7.96
CA LEU A 55 -0.66 13.21 8.46
C LEU A 55 0.05 14.58 8.43
N ASP A 56 1.30 14.62 8.84
CA ASP A 56 2.11 15.85 8.87
C ASP A 56 2.39 16.37 7.45
N ILE A 57 2.60 15.47 6.48
CA ILE A 57 2.72 15.84 5.06
C ILE A 57 1.41 16.45 4.57
N LEU A 58 0.28 15.79 4.80
CA LEU A 58 -1.04 16.28 4.37
C LEU A 58 -1.35 17.66 4.98
N ARG A 59 -1.10 17.85 6.27
CA ARG A 59 -1.33 19.12 6.96
C ARG A 59 -0.48 20.25 6.44
N ARG A 60 0.79 20.00 6.15
CA ARG A 60 1.71 21.01 5.56
C ARG A 60 1.23 21.50 4.19
N HIS A 61 0.54 20.66 3.44
CA HIS A 61 -0.03 21.00 2.12
C HIS A 61 -1.51 21.39 2.17
N GLY A 62 -2.11 21.50 3.35
CA GLY A 62 -3.54 21.80 3.49
C GLY A 62 -4.47 20.71 2.93
N GLY A 63 -3.96 19.49 2.79
CA GLY A 63 -4.71 18.36 2.22
C GLY A 63 -5.84 17.91 3.13
N ARG A 64 -7.04 17.79 2.56
CA ARG A 64 -8.23 17.24 3.25
C ARG A 64 -8.66 15.89 2.70
N THR A 65 -8.08 15.49 1.59
CA THR A 65 -8.33 14.20 0.93
C THR A 65 -7.00 13.57 0.54
N LEU A 66 -6.86 12.29 0.83
CA LEU A 66 -5.77 11.43 0.36
C LEU A 66 -6.33 10.45 -0.66
N ILE A 67 -5.82 10.46 -1.88
CA ILE A 67 -6.12 9.43 -2.87
C ILE A 67 -4.98 8.42 -2.87
N LYS A 68 -5.29 7.16 -2.68
CA LYS A 68 -4.30 6.09 -2.71
C LYS A 68 -4.73 4.95 -3.62
N SER A 69 -3.76 4.27 -4.20
CA SER A 69 -3.96 2.98 -4.85
C SER A 69 -3.73 1.85 -3.84
N LYS A 70 -4.00 0.62 -4.27
CA LYS A 70 -3.84 -0.59 -3.43
C LYS A 70 -2.50 -0.61 -2.70
N SER A 71 -2.56 -0.64 -1.39
CA SER A 71 -1.40 -0.76 -0.52
C SER A 71 -1.76 -1.57 0.73
N MET A 72 -1.33 -2.83 0.77
CA MET A 72 -1.54 -3.70 1.93
C MET A 72 -0.89 -3.13 3.18
N LEU A 73 0.28 -2.51 3.05
CA LEU A 73 0.97 -1.88 4.17
C LEU A 73 0.13 -0.77 4.81
N SER A 74 -0.54 0.06 4.02
CA SER A 74 -1.39 1.12 4.56
C SER A 74 -2.64 0.57 5.27
N GLU A 75 -3.17 -0.57 4.81
CA GLU A 75 -4.27 -1.29 5.48
C GLU A 75 -3.80 -1.86 6.83
N GLU A 76 -2.67 -2.57 6.84
CA GLU A 76 -2.07 -3.13 8.06
C GLU A 76 -1.73 -2.06 9.10
N CYS A 77 -1.30 -0.88 8.65
CA CYS A 77 -1.03 0.27 9.52
C CYS A 77 -2.30 1.02 9.96
N GLY A 78 -3.48 0.68 9.46
CA GLY A 78 -4.74 1.36 9.78
C GLY A 78 -4.75 2.83 9.36
N LEU A 79 -4.12 3.17 8.22
CA LEU A 79 -3.96 4.56 7.78
C LEU A 79 -5.31 5.25 7.53
N ALA A 80 -6.23 4.61 6.82
CA ALA A 80 -7.52 5.22 6.48
C ALA A 80 -8.38 5.56 7.72
N PRO A 81 -8.62 4.66 8.67
CA PRO A 81 -9.34 5.00 9.90
C PRO A 81 -8.60 6.04 10.77
N PHE A 82 -7.28 6.02 10.78
CA PHE A 82 -6.50 7.03 11.48
C PHE A 82 -6.72 8.43 10.88
N LEU A 83 -6.66 8.58 9.55
CA LEU A 83 -6.88 9.85 8.87
C LEU A 83 -8.32 10.33 9.00
N ALA A 84 -9.30 9.43 8.94
CA ALA A 84 -10.71 9.76 9.19
C ALA A 84 -10.92 10.38 10.57
N GLY A 85 -10.27 9.85 11.60
CA GLY A 85 -10.25 10.43 12.94
C GLY A 85 -9.60 11.82 13.03
N GLN A 86 -8.85 12.24 12.01
CA GLN A 86 -8.22 13.55 11.87
C GLN A 86 -8.99 14.50 10.90
N GLY A 87 -10.16 14.07 10.42
CA GLY A 87 -10.97 14.83 9.47
C GLY A 87 -10.41 14.85 8.05
N ILE A 88 -9.60 13.86 7.69
CA ILE A 88 -9.02 13.69 6.35
C ILE A 88 -9.63 12.44 5.72
N ASP A 89 -10.19 12.60 4.52
CA ASP A 89 -10.81 11.51 3.78
C ASP A 89 -9.77 10.74 2.95
N ALA A 90 -9.71 9.42 3.13
CA ALA A 90 -8.84 8.54 2.37
C ALA A 90 -9.66 7.78 1.31
N VAL A 91 -9.40 8.08 0.05
CA VAL A 91 -10.15 7.54 -1.10
C VAL A 91 -9.31 6.49 -1.82
N GLU A 92 -9.87 5.29 -2.00
CA GLU A 92 -9.29 4.24 -2.80
C GLU A 92 -9.48 4.52 -4.29
N SER A 93 -8.41 4.46 -5.08
CA SER A 93 -8.46 4.62 -6.54
C SER A 93 -8.47 3.28 -7.30
N ASP A 94 -8.12 2.18 -6.66
CA ASP A 94 -8.31 0.82 -7.20
C ASP A 94 -9.80 0.46 -7.17
N LEU A 95 -10.34 -0.01 -8.28
CA LEU A 95 -11.79 -0.28 -8.41
C LEU A 95 -12.31 -1.28 -7.37
N GLY A 96 -11.60 -2.38 -7.15
CA GLY A 96 -12.02 -3.40 -6.20
C GLY A 96 -12.03 -2.90 -4.76
N GLU A 97 -10.97 -2.17 -4.37
CA GLU A 97 -10.88 -1.52 -3.05
C GLU A 97 -11.95 -0.42 -2.90
N ARG A 98 -12.21 0.35 -3.95
CA ARG A 98 -13.26 1.38 -3.94
C ARG A 98 -14.65 0.79 -3.73
N ILE A 99 -14.96 -0.32 -4.39
CA ILE A 99 -16.22 -1.06 -4.18
C ILE A 99 -16.35 -1.45 -2.70
N MET A 100 -15.32 -2.07 -2.13
CA MET A 100 -15.35 -2.47 -0.72
C MET A 100 -15.47 -1.28 0.22
N GLN A 101 -14.78 -0.17 -0.08
CA GLN A 101 -14.88 1.07 0.69
C GLN A 101 -16.30 1.63 0.68
N LEU A 102 -16.96 1.70 -0.48
CA LEU A 102 -18.35 2.16 -0.62
C LEU A 102 -19.35 1.23 0.09
N MET A 103 -19.08 -0.07 0.12
CA MET A 103 -19.88 -1.05 0.86
C MET A 103 -19.61 -1.01 2.39
N HIS A 104 -18.65 -0.24 2.86
CA HIS A 104 -18.19 -0.23 4.26
C HIS A 104 -17.79 -1.62 4.77
N ARG A 105 -17.12 -2.41 3.91
CA ARG A 105 -16.67 -3.77 4.20
C ARG A 105 -15.17 -3.92 3.97
N PRO A 106 -14.50 -4.78 4.74
CA PRO A 106 -13.09 -5.09 4.47
C PRO A 106 -12.95 -5.88 3.16
N PRO A 107 -11.80 -5.77 2.49
CA PRO A 107 -11.52 -6.57 1.30
C PRO A 107 -11.52 -8.07 1.63
N SER A 108 -12.10 -8.91 0.76
CA SER A 108 -12.15 -10.36 0.95
C SER A 108 -10.91 -11.08 0.43
N HIS A 109 -10.13 -10.43 -0.42
CA HIS A 109 -8.95 -10.98 -1.06
C HIS A 109 -7.96 -9.87 -1.42
N ILE A 110 -6.67 -10.15 -1.30
CA ILE A 110 -5.59 -9.18 -1.53
C ILE A 110 -5.57 -8.66 -2.98
N VAL A 111 -5.72 -9.57 -3.95
CA VAL A 111 -5.63 -9.21 -5.39
C VAL A 111 -6.99 -8.84 -5.96
N LEU A 112 -8.04 -9.51 -5.51
CA LEU A 112 -9.42 -9.35 -6.00
C LEU A 112 -10.35 -9.04 -4.82
N PRO A 113 -10.29 -7.86 -4.22
CA PRO A 113 -10.98 -7.55 -2.96
C PRO A 113 -12.50 -7.68 -3.04
N ALA A 114 -13.10 -7.41 -4.19
CA ALA A 114 -14.54 -7.45 -4.42
C ALA A 114 -15.02 -8.68 -5.24
N ILE A 115 -14.23 -9.77 -5.32
CA ILE A 115 -14.55 -10.95 -6.15
C ILE A 115 -15.90 -11.60 -5.79
N HIS A 116 -16.37 -11.42 -4.58
CA HIS A 116 -17.63 -11.96 -4.06
C HIS A 116 -18.85 -11.05 -4.30
N VAL A 117 -18.62 -9.85 -4.81
CA VAL A 117 -19.69 -8.85 -5.05
C VAL A 117 -20.27 -9.06 -6.44
N ARG A 118 -21.58 -9.14 -6.55
CA ARG A 118 -22.28 -9.32 -7.82
C ARG A 118 -22.34 -8.00 -8.60
N ARG A 119 -22.43 -8.10 -9.92
CA ARG A 119 -22.49 -6.95 -10.83
C ARG A 119 -23.61 -5.97 -10.49
N GLU A 120 -24.78 -6.51 -10.12
CA GLU A 120 -25.97 -5.72 -9.77
C GLU A 120 -25.71 -4.89 -8.50
N GLU A 121 -25.09 -5.48 -7.49
CA GLU A 121 -24.72 -4.80 -6.25
C GLU A 121 -23.67 -3.69 -6.52
N VAL A 122 -22.77 -3.90 -7.46
CA VAL A 122 -21.81 -2.86 -7.88
C VAL A 122 -22.53 -1.71 -8.59
N GLY A 123 -23.52 -2.01 -9.44
CA GLY A 123 -24.33 -0.98 -10.11
C GLY A 123 -24.98 -0.02 -9.13
N GLU A 124 -25.63 -0.55 -8.09
CA GLU A 124 -26.31 0.23 -7.04
C GLU A 124 -25.38 1.16 -6.24
N LEU A 125 -24.07 0.86 -6.19
CA LEU A 125 -23.10 1.69 -5.46
C LEU A 125 -22.66 2.96 -6.22
N PHE A 126 -22.87 2.99 -7.53
CA PHE A 126 -22.39 4.07 -8.40
C PHE A 126 -23.53 4.88 -9.06
N GLU A 127 -24.77 4.60 -8.70
CA GLU A 127 -25.96 5.40 -9.04
C GLU A 127 -26.22 6.51 -8.01
#